data_214ac85248530a18a1de0469252faaa2
#
_entry.id   214ac85248530a18a1de0469252faaa2
#
_cell.length_a   1.000
_cell.length_b   1.000
_cell.length_c   1.000
_cell.angle_alpha   90.00
_cell.angle_beta   90.00
_cell.angle_gamma   90.00
#
_symmetry.space_group_name_H-M   'P 1'
#
loop_
_entity.id
_entity.type
_entity.pdbx_description
1 polymer ?
#
loop_
_entity_poly.entity_id
_entity_poly.type
_entity_poly.pdbx_seq_one_letter_code
_entity_poly.pdbx_strand_id
1 'polypeptide(L)'
;MEFKHKSVLLEETIDNLNIKPDGIYVDGTLGGAGHSYQIAKRLTGGGRLIGIDQDADAIAAATERLKEFEERVTIVRNNYCNMDKVLDELGIDKVDGILLDIGVSSYQLDTASRGFTYNVDTALDMRMDQRQEMTAKDLVNTYSEMELFRIIRDYGEDRFAKNIAKHIVAARKEKPIETTFELNEIIKASIPAKVRATVSVSVNDAVYDGSVLAFTMEMAAKTD
;
A
#
# COMPACT_ATOMS: atom_id res chain seq x y z
N MET A 1 5.29 -8.56 -18.81
CA MET A 1 5.63 -7.12 -18.65
C MET A 1 6.82 -7.05 -17.70
N GLU A 2 7.92 -6.45 -18.12
CA GLU A 2 9.12 -6.36 -17.31
C GLU A 2 8.88 -5.30 -16.22
N PHE A 3 8.93 -5.70 -14.95
CA PHE A 3 8.82 -4.80 -13.81
C PHE A 3 10.07 -3.90 -13.75
N LYS A 4 10.03 -2.73 -14.39
CA LYS A 4 11.12 -1.73 -14.36
C LYS A 4 11.04 -0.78 -13.16
N HIS A 5 10.41 -1.19 -12.07
CA HIS A 5 10.32 -0.36 -10.88
C HIS A 5 11.65 -0.41 -10.10
N LYS A 6 12.25 0.76 -9.89
CA LYS A 6 13.39 0.93 -9.00
C LYS A 6 12.86 1.15 -7.58
N SER A 7 13.24 0.29 -6.64
CA SER A 7 12.85 0.46 -5.23
C SER A 7 13.32 1.80 -4.68
N VAL A 8 12.51 2.41 -3.83
CA VAL A 8 12.81 3.71 -3.22
C VAL A 8 14.01 3.58 -2.30
N LEU A 9 14.97 4.52 -2.38
CA LEU A 9 16.16 4.57 -1.54
C LEU A 9 16.89 3.22 -1.41
N LEU A 10 16.97 2.46 -2.53
CA LEU A 10 17.44 1.06 -2.51
C LEU A 10 18.83 0.92 -1.88
N GLU A 11 19.79 1.70 -2.32
CA GLU A 11 21.18 1.59 -1.84
C GLU A 11 21.28 2.03 -0.37
N GLU A 12 20.65 3.14 -0.03
CA GLU A 12 20.65 3.68 1.33
C GLU A 12 19.99 2.72 2.32
N THR A 13 18.89 2.08 1.91
CA THR A 13 18.20 1.08 2.73
C THR A 13 19.08 -0.14 2.98
N ILE A 14 19.69 -0.67 1.95
CA ILE A 14 20.55 -1.86 2.04
C ILE A 14 21.81 -1.57 2.85
N ASP A 15 22.42 -0.40 2.69
CA ASP A 15 23.60 -0.02 3.45
C ASP A 15 23.28 0.17 4.95
N ASN A 16 22.14 0.78 5.27
CA ASN A 16 21.72 1.00 6.66
C ASN A 16 21.22 -0.28 7.36
N LEU A 17 20.72 -1.27 6.63
CA LEU A 17 20.40 -2.58 7.21
C LEU A 17 21.64 -3.34 7.73
N ASN A 18 22.83 -2.95 7.31
CA ASN A 18 24.11 -3.55 7.75
C ASN A 18 24.07 -5.09 7.74
N ILE A 19 23.75 -5.65 6.56
CA ILE A 19 23.39 -7.05 6.40
C ILE A 19 24.56 -7.99 6.73
N LYS A 20 24.36 -8.84 7.75
CA LYS A 20 25.27 -9.93 8.12
C LYS A 20 25.00 -11.13 7.21
N PRO A 21 26.04 -11.82 6.69
CA PRO A 21 25.86 -12.96 5.78
C PRO A 21 25.09 -14.15 6.37
N ASP A 22 25.10 -14.29 7.70
CA ASP A 22 24.44 -15.35 8.48
C ASP A 22 23.20 -14.84 9.26
N GLY A 23 22.82 -13.55 9.07
CA GLY A 23 21.73 -12.91 9.79
C GLY A 23 20.35 -13.31 9.29
N ILE A 24 19.34 -12.99 10.09
CA ILE A 24 17.92 -13.20 9.78
C ILE A 24 17.24 -11.83 9.58
N TYR A 25 16.62 -11.65 8.43
CA TYR A 25 15.98 -10.40 8.05
C TYR A 25 14.52 -10.60 7.69
N VAL A 26 13.69 -9.58 7.94
CA VAL A 26 12.30 -9.55 7.52
C VAL A 26 12.07 -8.37 6.58
N ASP A 27 11.46 -8.62 5.46
CA ASP A 27 10.85 -7.60 4.61
C ASP A 27 9.33 -7.73 4.74
N GLY A 28 8.72 -6.83 5.53
CA GLY A 28 7.28 -6.87 5.82
C GLY A 28 6.41 -6.26 4.72
N THR A 29 7.05 -5.71 3.68
CA THR A 29 6.41 -5.07 2.52
C THR A 29 7.09 -5.52 1.23
N LEU A 30 7.05 -6.84 1.01
CA LEU A 30 7.85 -7.53 -0.01
C LEU A 30 7.68 -6.93 -1.43
N GLY A 31 6.43 -6.57 -1.80
CA GLY A 31 6.12 -5.99 -3.10
C GLY A 31 6.71 -6.80 -4.26
N GLY A 32 7.35 -6.11 -5.22
CA GLY A 32 8.09 -6.76 -6.31
C GLY A 32 9.49 -7.26 -5.92
N ALA A 33 9.79 -7.38 -4.64
CA ALA A 33 11.03 -7.91 -4.06
C ALA A 33 12.32 -7.16 -4.48
N GLY A 34 12.25 -5.86 -4.72
CA GLY A 34 13.43 -5.10 -5.12
C GLY A 34 14.50 -5.02 -4.02
N HIS A 35 14.10 -4.64 -2.81
CA HIS A 35 14.97 -4.64 -1.62
C HIS A 35 15.33 -6.07 -1.22
N SER A 36 14.34 -6.96 -1.15
CA SER A 36 14.51 -8.37 -0.78
C SER A 36 15.52 -9.10 -1.65
N TYR A 37 15.59 -8.82 -2.95
CA TYR A 37 16.60 -9.37 -3.85
C TYR A 37 18.02 -8.97 -3.42
N GLN A 38 18.22 -7.70 -3.05
CA GLN A 38 19.53 -7.21 -2.60
C GLN A 38 19.91 -7.76 -1.21
N ILE A 39 18.92 -7.98 -0.34
CA ILE A 39 19.13 -8.64 0.96
C ILE A 39 19.53 -10.08 0.73
N ALA A 40 18.73 -10.86 -0.01
CA ALA A 40 18.97 -12.27 -0.27
C ALA A 40 20.36 -12.55 -0.90
N LYS A 41 20.78 -11.66 -1.81
CA LYS A 41 22.12 -11.74 -2.44
C LYS A 41 23.27 -11.63 -1.43
N ARG A 42 23.07 -10.94 -0.31
CA ARG A 42 24.10 -10.75 0.73
C ARG A 42 24.11 -11.84 1.81
N LEU A 43 23.07 -12.67 1.88
CA LEU A 43 22.94 -13.75 2.87
C LEU A 43 23.73 -15.01 2.44
N THR A 44 25.04 -14.92 2.34
CA THR A 44 25.93 -15.96 1.81
C THR A 44 26.43 -16.95 2.88
N GLY A 45 26.22 -16.65 4.18
CA GLY A 45 26.70 -17.42 5.31
C GLY A 45 25.64 -18.30 6.00
N GLY A 46 24.53 -18.63 5.32
CA GLY A 46 23.43 -19.39 5.90
C GLY A 46 22.34 -18.52 6.53
N GLY A 47 22.38 -17.21 6.29
CA GLY A 47 21.33 -16.28 6.71
C GLY A 47 20.00 -16.54 6.00
N ARG A 48 18.91 -15.99 6.56
CA ARG A 48 17.54 -16.18 6.09
C ARG A 48 16.83 -14.85 5.86
N LEU A 49 15.98 -14.81 4.84
CA LEU A 49 15.05 -13.70 4.58
C LEU A 49 13.62 -14.20 4.65
N ILE A 50 12.80 -13.51 5.42
CA ILE A 50 11.36 -13.73 5.50
C ILE A 50 10.70 -12.54 4.80
N GLY A 51 10.06 -12.79 3.65
CA GLY A 51 9.29 -11.79 2.90
C GLY A 51 7.80 -11.93 3.20
N ILE A 52 7.16 -10.85 3.62
CA ILE A 52 5.74 -10.82 3.94
C ILE A 52 5.05 -9.81 3.01
N ASP A 53 3.95 -10.22 2.39
CA ASP A 53 3.04 -9.32 1.68
C ASP A 53 1.61 -9.87 1.74
N GLN A 54 0.63 -9.01 1.75
CA GLN A 54 -0.78 -9.40 1.72
C GLN A 54 -1.33 -9.51 0.28
N ASP A 55 -0.67 -8.87 -0.69
CA ASP A 55 -1.08 -8.83 -2.09
C ASP A 55 -0.60 -10.07 -2.84
N ALA A 56 -1.54 -10.81 -3.45
CA ALA A 56 -1.23 -12.01 -4.22
C ALA A 56 -0.34 -11.72 -5.44
N ASP A 57 -0.54 -10.57 -6.09
CA ASP A 57 0.24 -10.19 -7.27
C ASP A 57 1.70 -9.89 -6.87
N ALA A 58 1.90 -9.24 -5.71
CA ALA A 58 3.22 -9.01 -5.14
C ALA A 58 3.91 -10.33 -4.81
N ILE A 59 3.22 -11.25 -4.12
CA ILE A 59 3.74 -12.59 -3.80
C ILE A 59 4.18 -13.34 -5.07
N ALA A 60 3.37 -13.34 -6.12
CA ALA A 60 3.70 -14.02 -7.38
C ALA A 60 4.95 -13.42 -8.03
N ALA A 61 5.03 -12.09 -8.12
CA ALA A 61 6.19 -11.39 -8.67
C ALA A 61 7.46 -11.62 -7.85
N ALA A 62 7.35 -11.56 -6.52
CA ALA A 62 8.47 -11.81 -5.62
C ALA A 62 8.98 -13.26 -5.69
N THR A 63 8.08 -14.23 -5.77
CA THR A 63 8.44 -15.66 -5.90
C THR A 63 9.29 -15.89 -7.14
N GLU A 64 8.89 -15.34 -8.29
CA GLU A 64 9.67 -15.51 -9.51
C GLU A 64 11.02 -14.77 -9.42
N ARG A 65 11.03 -13.55 -8.87
CA ARG A 65 12.26 -12.76 -8.75
C ARG A 65 13.30 -13.34 -7.79
N LEU A 66 12.83 -13.98 -6.71
CA LEU A 66 13.69 -14.55 -5.66
C LEU A 66 13.99 -16.02 -5.85
N LYS A 67 13.58 -16.63 -6.95
CA LYS A 67 13.69 -18.04 -7.23
C LYS A 67 15.12 -18.61 -7.07
N GLU A 68 16.13 -17.85 -7.46
CA GLU A 68 17.54 -18.24 -7.31
C GLU A 68 17.99 -18.31 -5.85
N PHE A 69 17.20 -17.78 -4.90
CA PHE A 69 17.46 -17.73 -3.47
C PHE A 69 16.47 -18.57 -2.65
N GLU A 70 15.71 -19.48 -3.27
CA GLU A 70 14.62 -20.22 -2.61
C GLU A 70 15.05 -20.98 -1.33
N GLU A 71 16.31 -21.42 -1.25
CA GLU A 71 16.85 -22.13 -0.07
C GLU A 71 16.99 -21.22 1.17
N ARG A 72 17.06 -19.91 0.99
CA ARG A 72 17.27 -18.92 2.07
C ARG A 72 16.15 -17.90 2.21
N VAL A 73 15.14 -17.93 1.33
CA VAL A 73 14.00 -17.01 1.34
C VAL A 73 12.71 -17.77 1.64
N THR A 74 11.98 -17.30 2.63
CA THR A 74 10.62 -17.77 2.93
C THR A 74 9.64 -16.64 2.62
N ILE A 75 8.67 -16.89 1.74
CA ILE A 75 7.65 -15.90 1.37
C ILE A 75 6.33 -16.30 2.02
N VAL A 76 5.72 -15.36 2.74
CA VAL A 76 4.48 -15.57 3.48
C VAL A 76 3.44 -14.55 3.04
N ARG A 77 2.26 -15.03 2.62
CA ARG A 77 1.14 -14.16 2.31
C ARG A 77 0.37 -13.80 3.57
N ASN A 78 0.74 -12.69 4.19
CA ASN A 78 0.14 -12.17 5.41
C ASN A 78 0.27 -10.64 5.46
N ASN A 79 -0.40 -10.00 6.41
CA ASN A 79 -0.15 -8.61 6.74
C ASN A 79 1.04 -8.50 7.69
N TYR A 80 1.91 -7.51 7.52
CA TYR A 80 3.05 -7.29 8.39
C TYR A 80 2.67 -7.02 9.86
N CYS A 81 1.44 -6.63 10.15
CA CYS A 81 0.94 -6.50 11.53
C CYS A 81 0.92 -7.85 12.29
N ASN A 82 0.93 -8.98 11.57
CA ASN A 82 1.03 -10.33 12.14
C ASN A 82 2.47 -10.89 12.06
N MET A 83 3.47 -10.04 11.90
CA MET A 83 4.87 -10.47 11.75
C MET A 83 5.35 -11.34 12.92
N ASP A 84 4.93 -11.02 14.14
CA ASP A 84 5.19 -11.78 15.36
C ASP A 84 4.71 -13.24 15.22
N LYS A 85 3.45 -13.43 14.79
CA LYS A 85 2.87 -14.76 14.59
C LYS A 85 3.58 -15.53 13.47
N VAL A 86 3.92 -14.85 12.39
CA VAL A 86 4.67 -15.46 11.27
C VAL A 86 6.04 -15.93 11.73
N LEU A 87 6.75 -15.15 12.55
CA LEU A 87 8.04 -15.53 13.09
C LEU A 87 7.93 -16.68 14.08
N ASP A 88 6.93 -16.68 14.95
CA ASP A 88 6.65 -17.76 15.90
C ASP A 88 6.39 -19.09 15.16
N GLU A 89 5.56 -19.08 14.10
CA GLU A 89 5.27 -20.25 13.26
C GLU A 89 6.53 -20.81 12.55
N LEU A 90 7.48 -19.94 12.23
CA LEU A 90 8.76 -20.31 11.61
C LEU A 90 9.84 -20.70 12.64
N GLY A 91 9.53 -20.62 13.96
CA GLY A 91 10.47 -20.91 15.04
C GLY A 91 11.61 -19.89 15.13
N ILE A 92 11.33 -18.61 14.84
CA ILE A 92 12.31 -17.52 14.82
C ILE A 92 12.03 -16.57 16.00
N ASP A 93 12.87 -16.62 17.03
CA ASP A 93 12.74 -15.77 18.23
C ASP A 93 13.28 -14.35 18.03
N LYS A 94 14.26 -14.17 17.14
CA LYS A 94 14.95 -12.89 16.94
C LYS A 94 15.36 -12.71 15.49
N VAL A 95 15.37 -11.46 15.04
CA VAL A 95 15.85 -11.06 13.72
C VAL A 95 16.93 -9.97 13.85
N ASP A 96 17.82 -9.89 12.87
CA ASP A 96 18.90 -8.90 12.81
C ASP A 96 18.41 -7.57 12.21
N GLY A 97 17.37 -7.58 11.40
CA GLY A 97 16.79 -6.38 10.83
C GLY A 97 15.40 -6.60 10.24
N ILE A 98 14.64 -5.51 10.22
CA ILE A 98 13.29 -5.46 9.65
C ILE A 98 13.24 -4.29 8.68
N LEU A 99 12.69 -4.54 7.50
CA LEU A 99 12.40 -3.53 6.48
C LEU A 99 10.90 -3.38 6.34
N LEU A 100 10.43 -2.13 6.37
CA LEU A 100 9.06 -1.76 6.05
C LEU A 100 9.08 -0.56 5.08
N ASP A 101 8.66 -0.78 3.84
CA ASP A 101 8.42 0.26 2.83
C ASP A 101 6.91 0.48 2.72
N ILE A 102 6.38 1.28 3.68
CA ILE A 102 4.94 1.42 3.90
C ILE A 102 4.33 2.32 2.82
N GLY A 103 3.45 1.76 2.02
CA GLY A 103 2.75 2.48 0.96
C GLY A 103 2.08 1.56 -0.05
N VAL A 104 1.59 2.14 -1.14
CA VAL A 104 1.06 1.41 -2.30
C VAL A 104 2.18 1.10 -3.29
N SER A 105 2.13 -0.07 -3.90
CA SER A 105 3.10 -0.42 -4.94
C SER A 105 2.75 0.28 -6.26
N SER A 106 3.76 0.55 -7.09
CA SER A 106 3.53 1.06 -8.45
C SER A 106 2.64 0.13 -9.27
N TYR A 107 2.74 -1.18 -9.07
CA TYR A 107 1.86 -2.16 -9.72
C TYR A 107 0.39 -1.92 -9.36
N GLN A 108 0.09 -1.64 -8.10
CA GLN A 108 -1.28 -1.31 -7.65
C GLN A 108 -1.78 -0.02 -8.29
N LEU A 109 -0.94 1.00 -8.39
CA LEU A 109 -1.27 2.28 -9.05
C LEU A 109 -1.46 2.12 -10.57
N ASP A 110 -0.61 1.34 -11.23
CA ASP A 110 -0.62 1.16 -12.68
C ASP A 110 -1.71 0.17 -13.15
N THR A 111 -2.21 -0.69 -12.25
CA THR A 111 -3.25 -1.67 -12.56
C THR A 111 -4.63 -1.08 -12.29
N ALA A 112 -5.26 -0.52 -13.32
CA ALA A 112 -6.54 0.17 -13.19
C ALA A 112 -7.62 -0.62 -12.45
N SER A 113 -7.74 -1.94 -12.71
CA SER A 113 -8.73 -2.82 -12.08
C SER A 113 -8.59 -2.95 -10.55
N ARG A 114 -7.45 -2.54 -9.97
CA ARG A 114 -7.23 -2.53 -8.53
C ARG A 114 -7.88 -1.32 -7.83
N GLY A 115 -8.28 -0.29 -8.57
CA GLY A 115 -8.99 0.88 -8.04
C GLY A 115 -8.14 1.90 -7.27
N PHE A 116 -6.81 1.80 -7.32
CA PHE A 116 -5.90 2.74 -6.65
C PHE A 116 -5.60 4.00 -7.47
N THR A 117 -5.90 3.98 -8.78
CA THR A 117 -5.63 5.12 -9.65
C THR A 117 -6.87 5.99 -9.85
N TYR A 118 -6.67 7.28 -9.94
CA TYR A 118 -7.68 8.26 -10.36
C TYR A 118 -7.49 8.73 -11.80
N ASN A 119 -6.54 8.15 -12.54
CA ASN A 119 -6.29 8.47 -13.94
C ASN A 119 -7.19 7.70 -14.91
N VAL A 120 -7.80 6.61 -14.44
CA VAL A 120 -8.71 5.77 -15.21
C VAL A 120 -9.96 5.52 -14.39
N ASP A 121 -11.14 5.65 -15.01
CA ASP A 121 -12.40 5.34 -14.35
C ASP A 121 -12.57 3.83 -14.21
N THR A 122 -12.63 3.36 -12.97
CA THR A 122 -12.72 1.94 -12.63
C THR A 122 -13.47 1.73 -11.31
N ALA A 123 -13.81 0.48 -11.00
CA ALA A 123 -14.45 0.13 -9.74
C ALA A 123 -13.61 0.60 -8.54
N LEU A 124 -14.28 1.17 -7.54
CA LEU A 124 -13.66 1.69 -6.31
C LEU A 124 -13.38 0.52 -5.35
N ASP A 125 -12.35 -0.29 -5.66
CA ASP A 125 -11.96 -1.47 -4.88
C ASP A 125 -10.93 -1.10 -3.79
N MET A 126 -9.69 -0.81 -4.17
CA MET A 126 -8.56 -0.40 -3.33
C MET A 126 -8.11 -1.43 -2.27
N ARG A 127 -8.51 -2.70 -2.35
CA ARG A 127 -8.03 -3.74 -1.45
C ARG A 127 -6.63 -4.19 -1.86
N MET A 128 -5.67 -4.10 -0.96
CA MET A 128 -4.36 -4.74 -1.13
C MET A 128 -4.51 -6.26 -1.03
N ASP A 129 -5.18 -6.74 0.00
CA ASP A 129 -5.57 -8.15 0.12
C ASP A 129 -6.99 -8.34 -0.42
N GLN A 130 -7.09 -8.93 -1.60
CA GLN A 130 -8.38 -9.19 -2.25
C GLN A 130 -9.24 -10.26 -1.53
N ARG A 131 -8.72 -10.93 -0.48
CA ARG A 131 -9.51 -11.81 0.39
C ARG A 131 -10.39 -11.05 1.37
N GLN A 132 -10.09 -9.76 1.60
CA GLN A 132 -10.93 -8.90 2.44
C GLN A 132 -12.28 -8.68 1.78
N GLU A 133 -13.34 -8.63 2.58
CA GLU A 133 -14.70 -8.42 2.09
C GLU A 133 -14.97 -6.95 1.74
N MET A 134 -14.46 -6.03 2.58
CA MET A 134 -14.73 -4.59 2.48
C MET A 134 -13.86 -3.92 1.42
N THR A 135 -14.50 -3.29 0.44
CA THR A 135 -13.87 -2.44 -0.58
C THR A 135 -13.93 -0.96 -0.19
N ALA A 136 -13.18 -0.10 -0.88
CA ALA A 136 -13.33 1.34 -0.72
C ALA A 136 -14.74 1.83 -1.09
N LYS A 137 -15.40 1.18 -2.08
CA LYS A 137 -16.81 1.41 -2.41
C LYS A 137 -17.71 1.19 -1.19
N ASP A 138 -17.54 0.06 -0.50
CA ASP A 138 -18.34 -0.25 0.68
C ASP A 138 -18.13 0.79 1.78
N LEU A 139 -16.87 1.16 2.02
CA LEU A 139 -16.49 2.13 3.02
C LEU A 139 -17.15 3.50 2.76
N VAL A 140 -17.03 4.07 1.55
CA VAL A 140 -17.61 5.39 1.25
C VAL A 140 -19.14 5.37 1.28
N ASN A 141 -19.77 4.22 0.99
CA ASN A 141 -21.21 4.11 0.98
C ASN A 141 -21.83 3.75 2.32
N THR A 142 -21.07 3.20 3.28
CA THR A 142 -21.63 2.70 4.56
C THR A 142 -21.15 3.45 5.79
N TYR A 143 -19.92 3.94 5.84
CA TYR A 143 -19.36 4.61 7.01
C TYR A 143 -20.10 5.92 7.31
N SER A 144 -20.22 6.25 8.60
CA SER A 144 -20.80 7.52 9.04
C SER A 144 -19.91 8.71 8.60
N GLU A 145 -20.51 9.91 8.56
CA GLU A 145 -19.78 11.15 8.26
C GLU A 145 -18.60 11.34 9.22
N MET A 146 -18.75 10.96 10.48
CA MET A 146 -17.70 11.09 11.49
C MET A 146 -16.56 10.10 11.26
N GLU A 147 -16.85 8.88 10.87
CA GLU A 147 -15.82 7.87 10.54
C GLU A 147 -15.04 8.29 9.30
N LEU A 148 -15.73 8.70 8.23
CA LEU A 148 -15.10 9.24 7.02
C LEU A 148 -14.24 10.46 7.34
N PHE A 149 -14.74 11.38 8.15
CA PHE A 149 -13.97 12.56 8.59
C PHE A 149 -12.69 12.16 9.32
N ARG A 150 -12.78 11.20 10.26
CA ARG A 150 -11.60 10.72 11.00
C ARG A 150 -10.56 10.11 10.06
N ILE A 151 -10.99 9.25 9.14
CA ILE A 151 -10.11 8.62 8.16
C ILE A 151 -9.37 9.68 7.34
N ILE A 152 -10.11 10.60 6.72
CA ILE A 152 -9.54 11.62 5.82
C ILE A 152 -8.66 12.61 6.59
N ARG A 153 -8.99 12.89 7.86
CA ARG A 153 -8.19 13.79 8.71
C ARG A 153 -6.94 13.12 9.26
N ASP A 154 -7.12 11.95 9.89
CA ASP A 154 -6.06 11.34 10.73
C ASP A 154 -5.02 10.61 9.88
N TYR A 155 -5.41 10.07 8.75
CA TYR A 155 -4.52 9.36 7.83
C TYR A 155 -4.21 10.15 6.55
N GLY A 156 -5.16 10.99 6.07
CA GLY A 156 -4.97 11.86 4.91
C GLY A 156 -4.38 13.22 5.22
N GLU A 157 -4.37 13.58 6.50
CA GLU A 157 -3.93 14.90 6.94
C GLU A 157 -4.60 16.05 6.15
N ASP A 158 -5.78 15.76 5.53
CA ASP A 158 -6.45 16.70 4.67
C ASP A 158 -7.21 17.76 5.49
N ARG A 159 -6.89 19.02 5.25
CA ARG A 159 -7.53 20.15 5.92
C ARG A 159 -9.01 20.33 5.59
N PHE A 160 -9.48 19.76 4.47
CA PHE A 160 -10.88 19.79 4.04
C PHE A 160 -11.65 18.51 4.43
N ALA A 161 -11.04 17.61 5.20
CA ALA A 161 -11.58 16.31 5.59
C ALA A 161 -13.06 16.36 6.01
N LYS A 162 -13.45 17.35 6.82
CA LYS A 162 -14.85 17.53 7.26
C LYS A 162 -15.78 17.81 6.09
N ASN A 163 -15.33 18.64 5.16
CA ASN A 163 -16.16 19.02 4.00
C ASN A 163 -16.25 17.87 3.00
N ILE A 164 -15.16 17.14 2.79
CA ILE A 164 -15.11 15.94 1.94
C ILE A 164 -16.07 14.89 2.49
N ALA A 165 -15.97 14.51 3.77
CA ALA A 165 -16.86 13.54 4.40
C ALA A 165 -18.35 13.91 4.25
N LYS A 166 -18.68 15.18 4.49
CA LYS A 166 -20.04 15.72 4.30
C LYS A 166 -20.54 15.55 2.86
N HIS A 167 -19.70 15.86 1.85
CA HIS A 167 -20.08 15.74 0.44
C HIS A 167 -20.23 14.28 0.01
N ILE A 168 -19.39 13.38 0.49
CA ILE A 168 -19.52 11.93 0.26
C ILE A 168 -20.88 11.46 0.79
N VAL A 169 -21.21 11.79 2.03
CA VAL A 169 -22.49 11.39 2.65
C VAL A 169 -23.71 12.02 1.95
N ALA A 170 -23.56 13.23 1.44
CA ALA A 170 -24.63 13.85 0.65
C ALA A 170 -24.80 13.16 -0.71
N ALA A 171 -23.71 12.95 -1.45
CA ALA A 171 -23.73 12.35 -2.78
C ALA A 171 -24.32 10.93 -2.78
N ARG A 172 -23.89 10.07 -1.84
CA ARG A 172 -24.36 8.68 -1.77
C ARG A 172 -25.84 8.51 -1.45
N LYS A 173 -26.51 9.56 -0.93
CA LYS A 173 -27.97 9.57 -0.73
C LYS A 173 -28.75 9.63 -2.05
N GLU A 174 -28.17 10.27 -3.05
CA GLU A 174 -28.77 10.38 -4.39
C GLU A 174 -28.45 9.14 -5.24
N LYS A 175 -27.18 8.70 -5.20
CA LYS A 175 -26.71 7.54 -5.95
C LYS A 175 -25.50 6.94 -5.23
N PRO A 176 -25.41 5.59 -5.09
CA PRO A 176 -24.19 4.94 -4.60
C PRO A 176 -22.96 5.37 -5.40
N ILE A 177 -21.86 5.59 -4.69
CA ILE A 177 -20.55 5.92 -5.29
C ILE A 177 -19.89 4.61 -5.67
N GLU A 178 -19.62 4.40 -6.95
CA GLU A 178 -19.16 3.10 -7.46
C GLU A 178 -17.76 3.12 -8.07
N THR A 179 -17.35 4.29 -8.58
CA THR A 179 -16.11 4.39 -9.35
C THR A 179 -15.13 5.42 -8.76
N THR A 180 -13.87 5.27 -9.18
CA THR A 180 -12.79 6.18 -8.79
C THR A 180 -13.06 7.60 -9.26
N PHE A 181 -13.64 7.80 -10.45
CA PHE A 181 -13.96 9.13 -10.96
C PHE A 181 -15.12 9.77 -10.19
N GLU A 182 -16.17 9.01 -9.86
CA GLU A 182 -17.29 9.53 -9.07
C GLU A 182 -16.80 10.08 -7.73
N LEU A 183 -15.95 9.30 -7.02
CA LEU A 183 -15.36 9.75 -5.76
C LEU A 183 -14.46 10.99 -5.95
N ASN A 184 -13.61 10.98 -6.96
CA ASN A 184 -12.70 12.09 -7.25
C ASN A 184 -13.45 13.41 -7.54
N GLU A 185 -14.54 13.35 -8.31
CA GLU A 185 -15.36 14.54 -8.58
C GLU A 185 -16.05 15.07 -7.30
N ILE A 186 -16.49 14.20 -6.40
CA ILE A 186 -17.04 14.58 -5.09
C ILE A 186 -15.96 15.27 -4.24
N ILE A 187 -14.76 14.72 -4.19
CA ILE A 187 -13.62 15.31 -3.47
C ILE A 187 -13.28 16.68 -4.05
N LYS A 188 -13.14 16.79 -5.36
CA LYS A 188 -12.87 18.06 -6.04
C LYS A 188 -13.96 19.12 -5.76
N ALA A 189 -15.24 18.72 -5.77
CA ALA A 189 -16.35 19.62 -5.46
C ALA A 189 -16.33 20.09 -3.99
N SER A 190 -15.72 19.31 -3.09
CA SER A 190 -15.62 19.62 -1.66
C SER A 190 -14.54 20.65 -1.33
N ILE A 191 -13.62 20.91 -2.25
CA ILE A 191 -12.47 21.79 -2.06
C ILE A 191 -12.74 23.14 -2.73
N PRO A 192 -12.46 24.27 -2.07
CA PRO A 192 -12.68 25.61 -2.67
C PRO A 192 -11.94 25.78 -4.01
N ALA A 193 -12.62 26.36 -5.01
CA ALA A 193 -12.08 26.50 -6.36
C ALA A 193 -10.70 27.19 -6.42
N LYS A 194 -10.45 28.15 -5.53
CA LYS A 194 -9.15 28.86 -5.42
C LYS A 194 -8.01 27.91 -5.04
N VAL A 195 -8.29 26.88 -4.25
CA VAL A 195 -7.29 25.88 -3.83
C VAL A 195 -7.09 24.84 -4.92
N ARG A 196 -8.17 24.42 -5.59
CA ARG A 196 -8.10 23.50 -6.75
C ARG A 196 -7.20 24.03 -7.87
N ALA A 197 -7.24 25.34 -8.14
CA ALA A 197 -6.39 25.97 -9.16
C ALA A 197 -4.90 25.94 -8.83
N THR A 198 -4.53 25.80 -7.54
CA THR A 198 -3.13 25.71 -7.11
C THR A 198 -2.59 24.27 -7.18
N VAL A 199 -3.47 23.27 -7.13
CA VAL A 199 -3.13 21.83 -7.19
C VAL A 199 -3.03 21.31 -8.64
N SER A 200 -3.55 22.07 -9.62
CA SER A 200 -3.55 21.64 -11.02
C SER A 200 -2.26 21.92 -11.80
N VAL A 201 -1.15 22.23 -11.13
CA VAL A 201 0.13 22.49 -11.79
C VAL A 201 1.08 21.34 -11.56
N SER A 202 1.27 20.58 -12.59
CA SER A 202 2.24 19.54 -12.92
C SER A 202 1.76 18.10 -12.82
N VAL A 203 1.31 17.60 -13.96
CA VAL A 203 1.00 16.18 -14.22
C VAL A 203 2.28 15.31 -14.31
N ASN A 204 3.46 15.87 -14.17
CA ASN A 204 4.73 15.16 -14.30
C ASN A 204 5.49 14.97 -12.97
N ASP A 205 5.10 15.67 -11.92
CA ASP A 205 5.57 15.36 -10.58
C ASP A 205 4.35 14.92 -9.79
N ALA A 206 4.35 13.71 -9.29
CA ALA A 206 3.29 13.16 -8.48
C ALA A 206 3.04 14.07 -7.27
N VAL A 207 2.26 15.12 -7.47
CA VAL A 207 1.67 15.87 -6.37
C VAL A 207 0.56 14.98 -5.84
N TYR A 208 0.92 14.21 -4.88
CA TYR A 208 0.02 13.49 -4.03
C TYR A 208 -0.99 14.47 -3.44
N ASP A 209 -2.22 14.42 -3.91
CA ASP A 209 -3.34 14.85 -3.09
C ASP A 209 -3.46 13.82 -1.96
N GLY A 210 -2.98 14.18 -0.77
CA GLY A 210 -2.85 13.28 0.38
C GLY A 210 -4.14 12.55 0.77
N SER A 211 -5.30 13.03 0.33
CA SER A 211 -6.60 12.43 0.62
C SER A 211 -6.79 11.03 0.03
N VAL A 212 -6.27 10.76 -1.16
CA VAL A 212 -6.38 9.43 -1.80
C VAL A 212 -5.44 8.42 -1.15
N LEU A 213 -4.25 8.84 -0.73
CA LEU A 213 -3.30 7.98 -0.01
C LEU A 213 -3.79 7.57 1.38
N ALA A 214 -4.43 8.48 2.09
CA ALA A 214 -4.99 8.18 3.38
C ALA A 214 -6.04 7.08 3.32
N PHE A 215 -6.91 7.16 2.35
CA PHE A 215 -7.90 6.12 2.09
C PHE A 215 -7.24 4.76 1.89
N THR A 216 -6.15 4.73 1.15
CA THR A 216 -5.40 3.51 0.84
C THR A 216 -4.70 2.93 2.06
N MET A 217 -4.07 3.77 2.88
CA MET A 217 -3.32 3.33 4.05
C MET A 217 -4.22 2.76 5.15
N GLU A 218 -5.41 3.34 5.37
CA GLU A 218 -6.33 2.80 6.38
C GLU A 218 -7.01 1.50 5.96
N MET A 219 -7.34 1.35 4.67
CA MET A 219 -7.84 0.07 4.16
C MET A 219 -6.82 -1.06 4.35
N ALA A 220 -5.51 -0.74 4.31
CA ALA A 220 -4.45 -1.70 4.60
C ALA A 220 -4.28 -1.98 6.11
N ALA A 221 -4.60 -1.01 6.98
CA ALA A 221 -4.40 -1.11 8.43
C ALA A 221 -5.61 -1.68 9.19
N LYS A 222 -6.82 -1.61 8.65
CA LYS A 222 -8.04 -2.14 9.29
C LYS A 222 -8.33 -3.59 8.96
N THR A 223 -7.35 -4.46 9.13
CA THR A 223 -7.52 -5.91 8.99
C THR A 223 -7.42 -6.61 10.33
N ASP A 224 -8.13 -6.12 11.33
CA ASP A 224 -8.41 -6.83 12.59
C ASP A 224 -9.87 -7.31 12.63
#